data_d8d16a757eb0f8bcfe4316843989ee29
#
_entry.id   d8d16a757eb0f8bcfe4316843989ee29
#
_cell.length_a   1.000
_cell.length_b   1.000
_cell.length_c   1.000
_cell.angle_alpha   90.00
_cell.angle_beta   90.00
_cell.angle_gamma   90.00
#
_symmetry.space_group_name_H-M   'P 1'
#
loop_
_entity.id
_entity.type
_entity.pdbx_description
1 polymer ?
#
loop_
_entity_poly.entity_id
_entity_poly.type
_entity_poly.pdbx_seq_one_letter_code
_entity_poly.pdbx_strand_id
1 'polypeptide(L)'
;DALPPALCRNSLDYYYLSIYPSLPEIRQLAEGDAPPYPAAVGNAYVHIPFCSGVCDFCSYYLVAISPQRRAAVARYLERVAAEFDTHARHTTLDLTYLYIGGGTPSLIPPEALERFLAHLRGRGYLNAAALGTLELHPEFFADEAAAVHFLRVLRRYGLSRVSVGYQASDDDLLRATKRRHDA
;
A
#
# COMPACT_ATOMS: atom_id res chain seq x y z
N ASP A 1 -28.34 -8.67 -16.77
CA ASP A 1 -27.77 -9.78 -17.52
C ASP A 1 -26.76 -10.49 -16.61
N ALA A 2 -27.04 -11.79 -16.32
CA ALA A 2 -26.15 -12.58 -15.48
C ALA A 2 -24.81 -12.79 -16.22
N LEU A 3 -23.71 -12.62 -15.48
CA LEU A 3 -22.37 -12.92 -15.99
C LEU A 3 -22.30 -14.37 -16.51
N PRO A 4 -21.57 -14.63 -17.60
CA PRO A 4 -21.42 -15.98 -18.14
C PRO A 4 -20.91 -16.94 -17.06
N PRO A 5 -21.41 -18.20 -17.00
CA PRO A 5 -20.99 -19.18 -16.00
C PRO A 5 -19.48 -19.44 -15.94
N ALA A 6 -18.77 -19.22 -17.04
CA ALA A 6 -17.32 -19.33 -17.10
C ALA A 6 -16.61 -18.23 -16.26
N LEU A 7 -17.15 -17.02 -16.23
CA LEU A 7 -16.60 -15.94 -15.38
C LEU A 7 -16.90 -16.16 -13.90
N CYS A 8 -18.03 -16.81 -13.55
CA CYS A 8 -18.37 -17.15 -12.19
C CYS A 8 -17.51 -18.31 -11.63
N ARG A 9 -17.09 -19.27 -12.48
CA ARG A 9 -16.23 -20.38 -12.04
C ARG A 9 -14.78 -19.93 -11.82
N ASN A 10 -14.31 -18.96 -12.58
CA ASN A 10 -12.94 -18.47 -12.55
C ASN A 10 -12.78 -17.18 -11.74
N SER A 11 -13.82 -16.69 -11.06
CA SER A 11 -13.71 -15.44 -10.29
C SER A 11 -12.68 -15.53 -9.17
N LEU A 12 -12.60 -16.67 -8.50
CA LEU A 12 -11.59 -16.94 -7.49
C LEU A 12 -10.20 -17.14 -8.14
N ASP A 13 -10.11 -17.89 -9.23
CA ASP A 13 -8.86 -18.09 -9.96
C ASP A 13 -8.36 -16.80 -10.58
N TYR A 14 -9.26 -15.95 -11.09
CA TYR A 14 -8.91 -14.63 -11.63
C TYR A 14 -8.40 -13.67 -10.57
N TYR A 15 -8.96 -13.69 -9.37
CA TYR A 15 -8.44 -12.92 -8.22
C TYR A 15 -7.05 -13.42 -7.81
N TYR A 16 -6.81 -14.73 -7.80
CA TYR A 16 -5.53 -15.32 -7.45
C TYR A 16 -4.47 -15.14 -8.55
N LEU A 17 -4.86 -15.07 -9.81
CA LEU A 17 -3.94 -14.77 -10.93
C LEU A 17 -3.43 -13.32 -10.89
N SER A 18 -4.14 -12.41 -10.23
CA SER A 18 -3.69 -11.03 -10.02
C SER A 18 -2.81 -10.85 -8.77
N ILE A 19 -2.72 -11.84 -7.90
CA ILE A 19 -1.82 -11.87 -6.74
C ILE A 19 -0.62 -12.74 -7.07
N TYR A 20 0.52 -12.13 -7.25
CA TYR A 20 1.77 -12.84 -7.47
C TYR A 20 2.62 -12.83 -6.19
N PRO A 21 3.20 -13.95 -5.77
CA PRO A 21 3.05 -15.29 -6.35
C PRO A 21 1.67 -15.91 -6.07
N SER A 22 1.25 -16.89 -6.90
CA SER A 22 0.00 -17.63 -6.73
C SER A 22 -0.02 -18.46 -5.44
N LEU A 23 -1.21 -18.82 -4.92
CA LEU A 23 -1.31 -19.63 -3.70
C LEU A 23 -0.56 -20.96 -3.78
N PRO A 24 -0.57 -21.72 -4.90
CA PRO A 24 0.27 -22.92 -5.05
C PRO A 24 1.77 -22.61 -4.92
N GLU A 25 2.25 -21.52 -5.52
CA GLU A 25 3.65 -21.10 -5.43
C GLU A 25 4.01 -20.68 -3.99
N ILE A 26 3.10 -19.95 -3.29
CA ILE A 26 3.29 -19.62 -1.87
C ILE A 26 3.41 -20.89 -1.02
N ARG A 27 2.60 -21.92 -1.28
CA ARG A 27 2.68 -23.21 -0.56
C ARG A 27 4.00 -23.91 -0.83
N GLN A 28 4.46 -23.97 -2.08
CA GLN A 28 5.75 -24.53 -2.44
C GLN A 28 6.91 -23.80 -1.74
N LEU A 29 6.84 -22.47 -1.66
CA LEU A 29 7.84 -21.67 -0.94
C LEU A 29 7.80 -21.92 0.58
N ALA A 30 6.62 -22.19 1.15
CA ALA A 30 6.46 -22.49 2.58
C ALA A 30 6.94 -23.91 2.95
N GLU A 31 6.93 -24.84 1.99
CA GLU A 31 7.34 -26.24 2.19
C GLU A 31 8.80 -26.49 1.84
N GLY A 32 9.47 -25.55 1.20
CA GLY A 32 10.87 -25.61 0.81
C GLY A 32 11.78 -24.66 1.60
N ASP A 33 13.07 -24.77 1.35
CA ASP A 33 14.02 -23.77 1.83
C ASP A 33 13.69 -22.42 1.24
N ALA A 34 13.71 -21.36 2.06
CA ALA A 34 13.52 -20.00 1.57
C ALA A 34 14.55 -19.71 0.48
N PRO A 35 14.14 -19.15 -0.68
CA PRO A 35 15.10 -18.82 -1.71
C PRO A 35 16.15 -17.84 -1.15
N PRO A 36 17.40 -17.92 -1.58
CA PRO A 36 18.43 -17.00 -1.14
C PRO A 36 18.02 -15.55 -1.49
N TYR A 37 18.40 -14.60 -0.64
CA TYR A 37 18.18 -13.21 -0.95
C TYR A 37 18.80 -12.86 -2.31
N PRO A 38 18.11 -12.07 -3.16
CA PRO A 38 18.70 -11.57 -4.38
C PRO A 38 19.89 -10.67 -4.03
N ALA A 39 20.88 -10.58 -4.92
CA ALA A 39 22.06 -9.74 -4.72
C ALA A 39 21.68 -8.24 -4.54
N ALA A 40 20.63 -7.80 -5.24
CA ALA A 40 20.11 -6.43 -5.14
C ALA A 40 18.59 -6.39 -5.32
N VAL A 41 17.95 -5.39 -4.70
CA VAL A 41 16.50 -5.13 -4.80
C VAL A 41 16.30 -3.69 -5.25
N GLY A 42 15.65 -3.52 -6.41
CA GLY A 42 15.36 -2.21 -7.01
C GLY A 42 13.94 -1.70 -6.78
N ASN A 43 13.00 -2.54 -6.34
CA ASN A 43 11.60 -2.19 -6.14
C ASN A 43 11.09 -2.69 -4.79
N ALA A 44 10.26 -1.89 -4.12
CA ALA A 44 9.62 -2.32 -2.89
C ALA A 44 8.13 -1.97 -2.89
N TYR A 45 7.33 -2.86 -2.32
CA TYR A 45 5.93 -2.64 -1.96
C TYR A 45 5.80 -2.60 -0.43
N VAL A 46 5.26 -1.51 0.07
CA VAL A 46 4.94 -1.36 1.50
C VAL A 46 3.44 -1.46 1.68
N HIS A 47 3.00 -2.51 2.35
CA HIS A 47 1.59 -2.70 2.66
C HIS A 47 1.19 -1.95 3.92
N ILE A 48 0.19 -1.08 3.83
CA ILE A 48 -0.41 -0.40 4.98
C ILE A 48 -1.73 -1.10 5.31
N PRO A 49 -1.79 -1.95 6.33
CA PRO A 49 -2.97 -2.78 6.58
C PRO A 49 -4.14 -2.03 7.24
N PHE A 50 -4.05 -0.74 7.44
CA PHE A 50 -5.04 0.03 8.19
C PHE A 50 -6.06 0.69 7.29
N CYS A 51 -7.35 0.60 7.68
CA CYS A 51 -8.46 1.31 7.05
C CYS A 51 -9.34 2.01 8.10
N SER A 52 -10.02 3.08 7.70
CA SER A 52 -11.06 3.71 8.51
C SER A 52 -12.40 2.95 8.49
N GLY A 53 -12.56 2.01 7.57
CA GLY A 53 -13.74 1.14 7.40
C GLY A 53 -13.45 -0.01 6.46
N VAL A 54 -14.38 -0.95 6.35
CA VAL A 54 -14.30 -2.11 5.46
C VAL A 54 -15.33 -1.96 4.35
N CYS A 55 -14.88 -1.94 3.10
CA CYS A 55 -15.74 -1.94 1.92
C CYS A 55 -16.11 -3.37 1.53
N ASP A 56 -17.33 -3.61 1.07
CA ASP A 56 -17.83 -4.97 0.79
C ASP A 56 -17.09 -5.70 -0.34
N PHE A 57 -16.45 -4.97 -1.24
CA PHE A 57 -15.68 -5.53 -2.35
C PHE A 57 -14.19 -5.73 -2.02
N CYS A 58 -13.73 -5.32 -0.84
CA CYS A 58 -12.30 -5.32 -0.53
C CYS A 58 -11.80 -6.71 -0.16
N SER A 59 -10.88 -7.25 -0.95
CA SER A 59 -10.21 -8.53 -0.70
C SER A 59 -8.82 -8.41 -0.07
N TYR A 60 -8.33 -7.18 0.16
CA TYR A 60 -7.03 -6.97 0.78
C TYR A 60 -7.05 -7.31 2.27
N TYR A 61 -5.88 -7.75 2.76
CA TYR A 61 -5.67 -7.86 4.19
C TYR A 61 -5.67 -6.47 4.81
N LEU A 62 -6.64 -6.22 5.70
CA LEU A 62 -6.78 -4.94 6.37
C LEU A 62 -7.29 -5.08 7.80
N VAL A 63 -6.99 -4.06 8.61
CA VAL A 63 -7.44 -3.90 9.99
C VAL A 63 -8.16 -2.57 10.10
N ALA A 64 -9.46 -2.59 10.39
CA ALA A 64 -10.21 -1.36 10.65
C ALA A 64 -9.71 -0.71 11.95
N ILE A 65 -9.40 0.58 11.89
CA ILE A 65 -8.93 1.34 13.05
C ILE A 65 -9.80 2.57 13.29
N SER A 66 -10.01 2.88 14.56
CA SER A 66 -10.66 4.13 14.95
C SER A 66 -9.69 5.32 14.87
N PRO A 67 -10.21 6.56 14.76
CA PRO A 67 -9.35 7.76 14.76
C PRO A 67 -8.40 7.84 15.95
N GLN A 68 -8.80 7.34 17.13
CA GLN A 68 -7.98 7.34 18.35
C GLN A 68 -6.77 6.40 18.24
N ARG A 69 -6.80 5.44 17.32
CA ARG A 69 -5.71 4.49 17.09
C ARG A 69 -4.76 4.88 15.95
N ARG A 70 -4.90 6.06 15.36
CA ARG A 70 -4.02 6.54 14.27
C ARG A 70 -2.53 6.53 14.62
N ALA A 71 -2.18 6.70 15.89
CA ALA A 71 -0.78 6.56 16.35
C ALA A 71 -0.20 5.15 16.09
N ALA A 72 -1.05 4.12 15.95
CA ALA A 72 -0.58 2.78 15.60
C ALA A 72 0.00 2.73 14.18
N VAL A 73 -0.51 3.55 13.25
CA VAL A 73 0.00 3.64 11.87
C VAL A 73 1.44 4.15 11.86
N ALA A 74 1.74 5.18 12.66
CA ALA A 74 3.10 5.71 12.77
C ALA A 74 4.06 4.65 13.34
N ARG A 75 3.68 3.97 14.43
CA ARG A 75 4.50 2.88 15.00
C ARG A 75 4.70 1.71 14.06
N TYR A 76 3.68 1.38 13.26
CA TYR A 76 3.82 0.36 12.22
C TYR A 76 4.87 0.75 11.19
N LEU A 77 4.85 1.99 10.74
CA LEU A 77 5.81 2.47 9.74
C LEU A 77 7.26 2.48 10.29
N GLU A 78 7.44 2.74 11.60
CA GLU A 78 8.74 2.58 12.28
C GLU A 78 9.24 1.12 12.26
N ARG A 79 8.32 0.15 12.42
CA ARG A 79 8.66 -1.28 12.29
C ARG A 79 9.03 -1.66 10.86
N VAL A 80 8.30 -1.14 9.88
CA VAL A 80 8.62 -1.35 8.46
C VAL A 80 10.02 -0.78 8.14
N ALA A 81 10.38 0.40 8.66
CA ALA A 81 11.73 0.95 8.49
C ALA A 81 12.81 0.01 9.08
N ALA A 82 12.57 -0.55 10.26
CA ALA A 82 13.49 -1.51 10.88
C ALA A 82 13.60 -2.84 10.08
N GLU A 83 12.54 -3.25 9.38
CA GLU A 83 12.58 -4.39 8.46
C GLU A 83 13.47 -4.10 7.25
N PHE A 84 13.41 -2.91 6.67
CA PHE A 84 14.36 -2.51 5.63
C PHE A 84 15.81 -2.61 6.13
N ASP A 85 16.11 -2.16 7.35
CA ASP A 85 17.45 -2.30 7.95
C ASP A 85 17.86 -3.77 8.13
N THR A 86 16.88 -4.65 8.41
CA THR A 86 17.15 -6.09 8.54
C THR A 86 17.44 -6.72 7.17
N HIS A 87 16.63 -6.43 6.16
CA HIS A 87 16.85 -6.94 4.81
C HIS A 87 18.17 -6.43 4.20
N ALA A 88 18.53 -5.20 4.46
CA ALA A 88 19.79 -4.61 3.99
C ALA A 88 21.06 -5.30 4.50
N ARG A 89 20.96 -6.20 5.51
CA ARG A 89 22.07 -7.04 5.95
C ARG A 89 22.33 -8.21 5.02
N HIS A 90 21.35 -8.56 4.18
CA HIS A 90 21.37 -9.76 3.33
C HIS A 90 21.34 -9.43 1.84
N THR A 91 20.98 -8.20 1.46
CA THR A 91 20.86 -7.76 0.06
C THR A 91 21.17 -6.28 -0.07
N THR A 92 21.62 -5.86 -1.24
CA THR A 92 21.77 -4.44 -1.55
C THR A 92 20.39 -3.85 -1.86
N LEU A 93 20.00 -2.82 -1.12
CA LEU A 93 18.78 -2.05 -1.42
C LEU A 93 19.18 -0.81 -2.19
N ASP A 94 18.76 -0.71 -3.46
CA ASP A 94 18.87 0.48 -4.32
C ASP A 94 17.53 0.71 -5.01
N LEU A 95 16.55 1.12 -4.21
CA LEU A 95 15.16 1.25 -4.65
C LEU A 95 15.02 2.39 -5.65
N THR A 96 14.74 2.02 -6.89
CA THR A 96 14.36 2.93 -7.97
C THR A 96 12.86 3.14 -8.04
N TYR A 97 12.08 2.26 -7.41
CA TYR A 97 10.64 2.38 -7.31
C TYR A 97 10.10 1.94 -5.93
N LEU A 98 9.27 2.79 -5.33
CA LEU A 98 8.59 2.51 -4.06
C LEU A 98 7.08 2.63 -4.23
N TYR A 99 6.35 1.55 -3.95
CA TYR A 99 4.89 1.55 -3.92
C TYR A 99 4.39 1.42 -2.49
N ILE A 100 3.55 2.35 -2.05
CA ILE A 100 2.90 2.32 -0.73
C ILE A 100 1.40 2.16 -0.95
N GLY A 101 0.87 0.99 -0.59
CA GLY A 101 -0.51 0.63 -0.87
C GLY A 101 -1.16 -0.20 0.24
N GLY A 102 -2.30 -0.82 -0.06
CA GLY A 102 -2.99 -1.73 0.84
C GLY A 102 -4.35 -1.23 1.30
N GLY A 103 -4.55 -1.08 2.60
CA GLY A 103 -5.80 -0.59 3.16
C GLY A 103 -6.06 0.89 2.82
N THR A 104 -5.45 1.80 3.59
CA THR A 104 -5.59 3.24 3.37
C THR A 104 -4.28 3.96 3.76
N PRO A 105 -3.29 4.02 2.86
CA PRO A 105 -2.01 4.68 3.14
C PRO A 105 -2.13 6.16 3.52
N SER A 106 -3.18 6.86 3.08
CA SER A 106 -3.46 8.24 3.49
C SER A 106 -3.81 8.41 4.98
N LEU A 107 -3.92 7.32 5.74
CA LEU A 107 -4.01 7.38 7.21
C LEU A 107 -2.65 7.59 7.90
N ILE A 108 -1.55 7.48 7.17
CA ILE A 108 -0.20 7.75 7.70
C ILE A 108 -0.12 9.24 8.06
N PRO A 109 0.26 9.61 9.30
CA PRO A 109 0.55 11.00 9.62
C PRO A 109 1.69 11.54 8.73
N PRO A 110 1.58 12.76 8.18
CA PRO A 110 2.60 13.32 7.27
C PRO A 110 4.02 13.26 7.84
N GLU A 111 4.16 13.55 9.14
CA GLU A 111 5.46 13.55 9.84
C GLU A 111 6.03 12.12 9.97
N ALA A 112 5.16 11.10 10.13
CA ALA A 112 5.58 9.70 10.16
C ALA A 112 6.04 9.24 8.77
N LEU A 113 5.31 9.63 7.73
CA LEU A 113 5.71 9.38 6.34
C LEU A 113 7.05 10.03 6.02
N GLU A 114 7.22 11.30 6.41
CA GLU A 114 8.47 12.02 6.17
C GLU A 114 9.65 11.35 6.88
N ARG A 115 9.50 10.96 8.16
CA ARG A 115 10.54 10.23 8.89
C ARG A 115 10.90 8.90 8.20
N PHE A 116 9.91 8.16 7.75
CA PHE A 116 10.11 6.90 7.05
C PHE A 116 10.89 7.09 5.75
N LEU A 117 10.46 8.02 4.89
CA LEU A 117 11.11 8.29 3.62
C LEU A 117 12.53 8.90 3.81
N ALA A 118 12.69 9.75 4.82
CA ALA A 118 14.00 10.29 5.21
C ALA A 118 14.95 9.19 5.68
N HIS A 119 14.45 8.21 6.46
CA HIS A 119 15.22 7.05 6.88
C HIS A 119 15.71 6.26 5.68
N LEU A 120 14.81 5.86 4.76
CA LEU A 120 15.19 5.11 3.56
C LEU A 120 16.21 5.86 2.70
N ARG A 121 16.02 7.17 2.53
CA ARG A 121 16.95 8.03 1.77
C ARG A 121 18.29 8.19 2.48
N GLY A 122 18.29 8.44 3.79
CA GLY A 122 19.49 8.62 4.60
C GLY A 122 20.34 7.37 4.73
N ARG A 123 19.72 6.19 4.67
CA ARG A 123 20.40 4.88 4.64
C ARG A 123 20.90 4.49 3.25
N GLY A 124 20.56 5.26 2.23
CA GLY A 124 20.88 4.94 0.83
C GLY A 124 20.01 3.84 0.23
N TYR A 125 18.92 3.43 0.89
CA TYR A 125 18.01 2.41 0.36
C TYR A 125 17.10 2.96 -0.74
N LEU A 126 16.67 4.21 -0.63
CA LEU A 126 15.86 4.89 -1.64
C LEU A 126 16.75 5.74 -2.53
N ASN A 127 16.89 5.36 -3.80
CA ASN A 127 17.69 6.07 -4.80
C ASN A 127 17.25 7.54 -4.95
N ALA A 128 18.19 8.45 -5.20
CA ALA A 128 17.89 9.88 -5.35
C ALA A 128 16.92 10.16 -6.50
N ALA A 129 17.00 9.37 -7.58
CA ALA A 129 16.12 9.43 -8.74
C ALA A 129 14.91 8.49 -8.64
N ALA A 130 14.67 7.88 -7.47
CA ALA A 130 13.56 6.96 -7.29
C ALA A 130 12.21 7.62 -7.61
N LEU A 131 11.35 6.84 -8.24
CA LEU A 131 9.94 7.16 -8.45
C LEU A 131 9.09 6.36 -7.46
N GLY A 132 7.84 6.76 -7.30
CA GLY A 132 6.94 5.98 -6.46
C GLY A 132 5.50 6.37 -6.58
N THR A 133 4.67 5.47 -6.04
CA THR A 133 3.22 5.62 -5.99
C THR A 133 2.73 5.45 -4.56
N LEU A 134 1.74 6.25 -4.16
CA LEU A 134 1.01 6.04 -2.92
C LEU A 134 -0.49 6.03 -3.20
N GLU A 135 -1.20 5.08 -2.57
CA GLU A 135 -2.66 4.97 -2.69
C GLU A 135 -3.36 5.91 -1.71
N LEU A 136 -4.43 6.57 -2.19
CA LEU A 136 -5.22 7.52 -1.42
C LEU A 136 -6.69 7.11 -1.41
N HIS A 137 -7.37 7.38 -0.29
CA HIS A 137 -8.83 7.40 -0.24
C HIS A 137 -9.34 8.82 -0.56
N PRO A 138 -10.47 9.02 -1.27
CA PRO A 138 -10.99 10.35 -1.60
C PRO A 138 -11.21 11.26 -0.38
N GLU A 139 -11.63 10.75 0.77
CA GLU A 139 -11.74 11.52 2.03
C GLU A 139 -10.45 12.27 2.43
N PHE A 140 -9.30 11.86 1.90
CA PHE A 140 -8.02 12.53 2.13
C PHE A 140 -8.03 13.99 1.71
N PHE A 141 -8.80 14.33 0.69
CA PHE A 141 -8.88 15.69 0.15
C PHE A 141 -9.86 16.60 0.90
N ALA A 142 -10.58 16.08 1.90
CA ALA A 142 -11.52 16.89 2.70
C ALA A 142 -10.80 17.96 3.56
N ASP A 143 -9.53 17.74 3.91
CA ASP A 143 -8.66 18.74 4.54
C ASP A 143 -7.56 19.14 3.55
N GLU A 144 -7.78 20.23 2.82
CA GLU A 144 -6.87 20.71 1.78
C GLU A 144 -5.47 21.01 2.33
N ALA A 145 -5.37 21.64 3.50
CA ALA A 145 -4.08 22.02 4.07
C ALA A 145 -3.24 20.79 4.43
N ALA A 146 -3.86 19.79 5.07
CA ALA A 146 -3.23 18.51 5.39
C ALA A 146 -2.85 17.75 4.12
N ALA A 147 -3.74 17.74 3.11
CA ALA A 147 -3.48 17.10 1.82
C ALA A 147 -2.28 17.72 1.10
N VAL A 148 -2.22 19.04 1.00
CA VAL A 148 -1.09 19.76 0.40
C VAL A 148 0.22 19.46 1.13
N HIS A 149 0.21 19.46 2.47
CA HIS A 149 1.40 19.12 3.26
C HIS A 149 1.88 17.70 2.95
N PHE A 150 0.98 16.71 3.00
CA PHE A 150 1.27 15.32 2.70
C PHE A 150 1.84 15.12 1.28
N LEU A 151 1.21 15.73 0.28
CA LEU A 151 1.66 15.65 -1.12
C LEU A 151 3.03 16.30 -1.33
N ARG A 152 3.35 17.36 -0.59
CA ARG A 152 4.72 17.95 -0.60
C ARG A 152 5.77 16.98 -0.05
N VAL A 153 5.43 16.24 1.00
CA VAL A 153 6.31 15.17 1.51
C VAL A 153 6.56 14.13 0.44
N LEU A 154 5.51 13.59 -0.19
CA LEU A 154 5.65 12.61 -1.27
C LEU A 154 6.58 13.13 -2.38
N ARG A 155 6.31 14.33 -2.89
CA ARG A 155 7.07 14.94 -3.98
C ARG A 155 8.56 15.11 -3.63
N ARG A 156 8.88 15.50 -2.39
CA ARG A 156 10.27 15.67 -1.91
C ARG A 156 11.09 14.39 -2.05
N TYR A 157 10.47 13.23 -1.89
CA TYR A 157 11.14 11.93 -1.93
C TYR A 157 10.92 11.16 -3.24
N GLY A 158 10.35 11.80 -4.28
CA GLY A 158 10.19 11.19 -5.60
C GLY A 158 8.91 10.37 -5.78
N LEU A 159 8.02 10.28 -4.78
CA LEU A 159 6.73 9.65 -4.93
C LEU A 159 5.79 10.60 -5.69
N SER A 160 5.90 10.60 -7.01
CA SER A 160 5.25 11.57 -7.90
C SER A 160 3.88 11.13 -8.41
N ARG A 161 3.46 9.90 -8.11
CA ARG A 161 2.18 9.34 -8.53
C ARG A 161 1.31 9.02 -7.32
N VAL A 162 0.03 9.39 -7.41
CA VAL A 162 -1.00 8.95 -6.47
C VAL A 162 -2.04 8.10 -7.21
N SER A 163 -2.52 7.05 -6.55
CA SER A 163 -3.62 6.23 -7.01
C SER A 163 -4.81 6.47 -6.09
N VAL A 164 -5.92 6.99 -6.62
CA VAL A 164 -7.09 7.35 -5.81
C VAL A 164 -8.18 6.31 -6.00
N GLY A 165 -8.62 5.72 -4.89
CA GLY A 165 -9.70 4.74 -4.87
C GLY A 165 -11.07 5.39 -5.02
N TYR A 166 -11.39 5.96 -6.19
CA TYR A 166 -12.66 6.65 -6.44
C TYR A 166 -13.84 5.67 -6.58
N GLN A 167 -13.64 4.54 -7.24
CA GLN A 167 -14.51 3.38 -7.43
C GLN A 167 -15.72 3.61 -8.35
N ALA A 168 -16.57 4.61 -8.10
CA ALA A 168 -17.77 4.90 -8.89
C ALA A 168 -18.13 6.39 -8.85
N SER A 169 -18.86 6.86 -9.86
CA SER A 169 -19.45 8.20 -9.96
C SER A 169 -20.95 8.19 -9.63
N ASP A 170 -21.39 7.30 -8.75
CA ASP A 170 -22.78 7.10 -8.35
C ASP A 170 -22.82 6.90 -6.84
N ASP A 171 -23.50 7.81 -6.14
CA ASP A 171 -23.57 7.82 -4.67
C ASP A 171 -24.33 6.61 -4.10
N ASP A 172 -25.35 6.10 -4.81
CA ASP A 172 -26.09 4.94 -4.35
C ASP A 172 -25.21 3.69 -4.40
N LEU A 173 -24.41 3.56 -5.46
CA LEU A 173 -23.44 2.48 -5.59
C LEU A 173 -22.32 2.59 -4.56
N LEU A 174 -21.81 3.80 -4.30
CA LEU A 174 -20.81 4.04 -3.26
C LEU A 174 -21.35 3.65 -1.90
N ARG A 175 -22.56 4.08 -1.55
CA ARG A 175 -23.23 3.72 -0.28
C ARG A 175 -23.51 2.21 -0.17
N ALA A 176 -23.99 1.59 -1.25
CA ALA A 176 -24.26 0.15 -1.29
C ALA A 176 -23.00 -0.69 -1.05
N THR A 177 -21.83 -0.20 -1.46
CA THR A 177 -20.52 -0.85 -1.26
C THR A 177 -19.79 -0.36 0.00
N LYS A 178 -20.45 0.38 0.87
CA LYS A 178 -19.89 0.96 2.11
C LYS A 178 -18.71 1.91 1.90
N ARG A 179 -18.68 2.61 0.76
CA ARG A 179 -17.74 3.71 0.58
C ARG A 179 -18.17 4.91 1.40
N ARG A 180 -17.20 5.72 1.82
CA ARG A 180 -17.38 6.82 2.78
C ARG A 180 -17.15 8.20 2.16
N HIS A 181 -17.14 8.29 0.85
CA HIS A 181 -17.07 9.52 0.08
C HIS A 181 -18.24 9.58 -0.91
N ASP A 182 -18.56 10.76 -1.39
CA ASP A 182 -19.53 11.02 -2.44
C ASP A 182 -18.83 11.15 -3.81
N ALA A 183 -19.60 11.04 -4.89
CA ALA A 183 -19.11 11.07 -6.27
C ALA A 183 -18.64 12.48 -6.72
#